data_ff84b2b8633bc168aa85491d70dec3cd
#
_entry.id   ff84b2b8633bc168aa85491d70dec3cd
#
_cell.length_a   1.000
_cell.length_b   1.000
_cell.length_c   1.000
_cell.angle_alpha   90.00
_cell.angle_beta   90.00
_cell.angle_gamma   90.00
#
_symmetry.space_group_name_H-M   'P 1'
#
loop_
_entity.id
_entity.type
_entity.pdbx_description
1 polymer ?
#
loop_
_entity_poly.entity_id
_entity_poly.type
_entity_poly.pdbx_seq_one_letter_code
_entity_poly.pdbx_strand_id
1 'polypeptide(L)'
;NGNLIAFSMEAVISSLLIIMRLRELHEERDLAIAGEQVARRLAGTDPLTGLLNRRAFMDNAIGRKARHRLLLIDIDHFKSVNDRLGHDTGDKVLHAVAQVIQQCRPSRSLAVRLGGEEFALLLPRVSFKDCPAELLLNAIREAAMPQGAQVTVSIGHADGSIASEDDWKRLYRLADSALYRAKSDGRDRVCRATDFRAVA
;
A
#
# COMPACT_ATOMS: atom_id res chain seq x y z
N ASN A 1 51.82 -26.81 34.80
CA ASN A 1 50.47 -26.28 35.14
C ASN A 1 50.30 -24.81 34.82
N GLY A 2 51.34 -23.95 34.81
CA GLY A 2 51.25 -22.51 34.51
C GLY A 2 50.79 -22.17 33.10
N ASN A 3 51.30 -22.93 32.10
CA ASN A 3 50.93 -22.70 30.67
C ASN A 3 49.47 -23.00 30.36
N LEU A 4 48.86 -23.99 31.02
CA LEU A 4 47.47 -24.38 30.79
C LEU A 4 46.50 -23.31 31.30
N ILE A 5 46.84 -22.66 32.44
CA ILE A 5 46.04 -21.59 33.03
C ILE A 5 46.16 -20.30 32.14
N ALA A 6 47.35 -20.02 31.61
CA ALA A 6 47.57 -18.89 30.70
C ALA A 6 46.71 -19.04 29.41
N PHE A 7 46.75 -20.19 28.77
CA PHE A 7 45.91 -20.51 27.59
C PHE A 7 44.44 -20.40 27.85
N SER A 8 43.95 -20.87 29.00
CA SER A 8 42.53 -20.80 29.36
C SER A 8 42.10 -19.35 29.62
N MET A 9 42.93 -18.52 30.25
CA MET A 9 42.66 -17.09 30.46
C MET A 9 42.64 -16.31 29.12
N GLU A 10 43.53 -16.59 28.21
CA GLU A 10 43.61 -15.95 26.90
C GLU A 10 42.37 -16.29 26.05
N ALA A 11 41.90 -17.54 26.08
CA ALA A 11 40.69 -17.97 25.43
C ALA A 11 39.44 -17.29 26.01
N VAL A 12 39.36 -17.13 27.33
CA VAL A 12 38.24 -16.42 27.98
C VAL A 12 38.22 -14.94 27.62
N ILE A 13 39.38 -14.27 27.65
CA ILE A 13 39.48 -12.86 27.27
C ILE A 13 39.11 -12.66 25.81
N SER A 14 39.62 -13.49 24.90
CA SER A 14 39.28 -13.44 23.49
C SER A 14 37.78 -13.66 23.23
N SER A 15 37.18 -14.62 23.92
CA SER A 15 35.72 -14.86 23.84
C SER A 15 34.90 -13.66 24.34
N LEU A 16 35.34 -13.04 25.44
CA LEU A 16 34.67 -11.84 25.98
C LEU A 16 34.75 -10.67 25.00
N LEU A 17 35.93 -10.43 24.41
CA LEU A 17 36.11 -9.39 23.40
C LEU A 17 35.25 -9.61 22.17
N ILE A 18 35.13 -10.85 21.69
CA ILE A 18 34.25 -11.21 20.58
C ILE A 18 32.78 -10.93 20.93
N ILE A 19 32.34 -11.32 22.13
CA ILE A 19 30.97 -11.08 22.60
C ILE A 19 30.69 -9.57 22.68
N MET A 20 31.63 -8.79 23.22
CA MET A 20 31.48 -7.33 23.29
C MET A 20 31.38 -6.72 21.88
N ARG A 21 32.24 -7.16 20.96
CA ARG A 21 32.22 -6.66 19.58
C ARG A 21 30.94 -7.05 18.83
N LEU A 22 30.43 -8.25 19.07
CA LEU A 22 29.15 -8.68 18.50
C LEU A 22 27.98 -7.84 19.03
N ARG A 23 27.97 -7.50 20.32
CA ARG A 23 26.94 -6.61 20.88
C ARG A 23 26.99 -5.21 20.27
N GLU A 24 28.15 -4.65 20.17
CA GLU A 24 28.37 -3.32 19.54
C GLU A 24 27.83 -3.31 18.09
N LEU A 25 28.17 -4.32 17.30
CA LEU A 25 27.67 -4.47 15.92
C LEU A 25 26.15 -4.65 15.84
N HIS A 26 25.54 -5.35 16.81
CA HIS A 26 24.09 -5.49 16.88
C HIS A 26 23.40 -4.15 17.22
N GLU A 27 23.94 -3.40 18.18
CA GLU A 27 23.41 -2.08 18.55
C GLU A 27 23.53 -1.08 17.39
N GLU A 28 24.66 -1.03 16.71
CA GLU A 28 24.84 -0.20 15.50
C GLU A 28 23.86 -0.55 14.39
N ARG A 29 23.64 -1.86 14.16
CA ARG A 29 22.68 -2.34 13.18
C ARG A 29 21.24 -1.95 13.55
N ASP A 30 20.86 -2.11 14.81
CA ASP A 30 19.50 -1.78 15.27
C ASP A 30 19.23 -0.29 15.17
N LEU A 31 20.20 0.56 15.49
CA LEU A 31 20.13 2.01 15.31
C LEU A 31 20.03 2.40 13.82
N ALA A 32 20.77 1.75 12.94
CA ALA A 32 20.69 1.98 11.49
C ALA A 32 19.33 1.59 10.92
N ILE A 33 18.79 0.43 11.33
CA ILE A 33 17.45 -0.01 10.93
C ILE A 33 16.36 0.94 11.44
N ALA A 34 16.47 1.38 12.70
CA ALA A 34 15.53 2.37 13.26
C ALA A 34 15.58 3.70 12.51
N GLY A 35 16.79 4.19 12.20
CA GLY A 35 17.00 5.41 11.41
C GLY A 35 16.41 5.32 10.01
N GLU A 36 16.61 4.20 9.32
CA GLU A 36 16.03 3.94 8.00
C GLU A 36 14.50 3.89 8.04
N GLN A 37 13.91 3.25 9.06
CA GLN A 37 12.46 3.22 9.24
C GLN A 37 11.87 4.61 9.48
N VAL A 38 12.56 5.46 10.26
CA VAL A 38 12.15 6.85 10.46
C VAL A 38 12.23 7.63 9.15
N ALA A 39 13.33 7.50 8.40
CA ALA A 39 13.49 8.15 7.10
C ALA A 39 12.41 7.71 6.10
N ARG A 40 12.11 6.40 6.04
CA ARG A 40 11.01 5.85 5.21
C ARG A 40 9.63 6.38 5.63
N ARG A 41 9.39 6.57 6.93
CA ARG A 41 8.15 7.19 7.44
C ARG A 41 8.04 8.67 7.04
N LEU A 42 9.15 9.38 6.97
CA LEU A 42 9.21 10.79 6.56
C LEU A 42 9.10 10.97 5.04
N ALA A 43 9.47 9.95 4.26
CA ALA A 43 9.51 10.04 2.79
C ALA A 43 8.15 10.23 2.10
N GLY A 44 7.01 10.00 2.80
CA GLY A 44 5.66 10.23 2.26
C GLY A 44 5.23 9.29 1.14
N THR A 45 6.11 8.44 0.62
CA THR A 45 5.84 7.49 -0.47
C THR A 45 6.03 6.04 -0.01
N ASP A 46 5.32 5.13 -0.67
CA ASP A 46 5.55 3.69 -0.56
C ASP A 46 6.80 3.31 -1.36
N PRO A 47 7.80 2.65 -0.76
CA PRO A 47 9.10 2.40 -1.40
C PRO A 47 9.02 1.41 -2.57
N LEU A 48 8.02 0.54 -2.60
CA LEU A 48 7.86 -0.44 -3.67
C LEU A 48 7.19 0.18 -4.90
N THR A 49 6.15 0.99 -4.69
CA THR A 49 5.28 1.47 -5.76
C THR A 49 5.51 2.92 -6.16
N GLY A 50 6.18 3.71 -5.31
CA GLY A 50 6.37 5.16 -5.52
C GLY A 50 5.11 6.01 -5.34
N LEU A 51 3.96 5.40 -5.09
CA LEU A 51 2.72 6.12 -4.73
C LEU A 51 2.84 6.70 -3.31
N LEU A 52 1.89 7.55 -2.92
CA LEU A 52 1.81 7.99 -1.54
C LEU A 52 1.68 6.76 -0.61
N ASN A 53 2.32 6.83 0.55
CA ASN A 53 1.99 5.92 1.63
C ASN A 53 0.72 6.38 2.35
N ARG A 54 0.14 5.50 3.16
CA ARG A 54 -1.11 5.77 3.89
C ARG A 54 -1.07 7.05 4.70
N ARG A 55 0.06 7.33 5.38
CA ARG A 55 0.22 8.52 6.22
C ARG A 55 0.18 9.80 5.37
N ALA A 56 1.04 9.90 4.37
CA ALA A 56 1.09 11.08 3.52
C ALA A 56 -0.24 11.31 2.75
N PHE A 57 -0.92 10.22 2.38
CA PHE A 57 -2.25 10.33 1.80
C PHE A 57 -3.24 10.98 2.77
N MET A 58 -3.30 10.53 4.03
CA MET A 58 -4.21 11.07 5.05
C MET A 58 -3.91 12.54 5.33
N ASP A 59 -2.61 12.90 5.49
CA ASP A 59 -2.16 14.28 5.72
C ASP A 59 -2.59 15.22 4.57
N ASN A 60 -2.66 14.71 3.34
CA ASN A 60 -3.07 15.46 2.15
C ASN A 60 -4.57 15.40 1.85
N ALA A 61 -5.29 14.39 2.33
CA ALA A 61 -6.71 14.17 2.04
C ALA A 61 -7.62 14.88 3.04
N ILE A 62 -7.30 14.83 4.33
CA ILE A 62 -8.11 15.44 5.39
C ILE A 62 -8.07 16.98 5.27
N GLY A 63 -9.21 17.61 5.55
CA GLY A 63 -9.39 19.06 5.40
C GLY A 63 -10.00 19.48 4.06
N ARG A 64 -10.18 18.56 3.10
CA ARG A 64 -10.77 18.86 1.79
C ARG A 64 -12.30 18.95 1.89
N LYS A 65 -12.83 20.18 1.90
CA LYS A 65 -14.27 20.47 2.02
C LYS A 65 -15.07 20.17 0.74
N ALA A 66 -14.43 20.24 -0.42
CA ALA A 66 -15.09 19.92 -1.69
C ALA A 66 -15.46 18.42 -1.77
N ARG A 67 -16.45 18.09 -2.60
CA ARG A 67 -16.76 16.68 -2.87
C ARG A 67 -15.66 16.04 -3.70
N HIS A 68 -15.27 14.86 -3.28
CA HIS A 68 -14.29 13.99 -3.94
C HIS A 68 -14.94 12.62 -4.17
N ARG A 69 -14.38 11.86 -5.09
CA ARG A 69 -14.65 10.43 -5.24
C ARG A 69 -13.47 9.66 -4.71
N LEU A 70 -13.73 8.77 -3.75
CA LEU A 70 -12.76 7.79 -3.28
C LEU A 70 -13.00 6.48 -4.01
N LEU A 71 -11.97 5.97 -4.71
CA LEU A 71 -11.90 4.61 -5.21
C LEU A 71 -11.02 3.80 -4.26
N LEU A 72 -11.51 2.66 -3.80
CA LEU A 72 -10.72 1.61 -3.18
C LEU A 72 -10.53 0.50 -4.21
N ILE A 73 -9.30 0.06 -4.38
CA ILE A 73 -8.87 -0.87 -5.41
C ILE A 73 -8.12 -2.01 -4.74
N ASP A 74 -8.45 -3.24 -5.08
CA ASP A 74 -7.80 -4.43 -4.53
C ASP A 74 -7.51 -5.41 -5.67
N ILE A 75 -6.30 -5.96 -5.68
CA ILE A 75 -5.87 -6.92 -6.71
C ILE A 75 -6.50 -8.27 -6.42
N ASP A 76 -7.31 -8.74 -7.34
CA ASP A 76 -8.01 -10.00 -7.20
C ASP A 76 -7.03 -11.19 -7.15
N HIS A 77 -7.24 -12.05 -6.15
CA HIS A 77 -6.45 -13.28 -5.97
C HIS A 77 -4.93 -13.07 -5.89
N PHE A 78 -4.46 -11.92 -5.40
CA PHE A 78 -3.04 -11.58 -5.33
C PHE A 78 -2.20 -12.62 -4.60
N LYS A 79 -2.74 -13.23 -3.52
CA LYS A 79 -2.09 -14.34 -2.84
C LYS A 79 -1.78 -15.49 -3.80
N SER A 80 -2.68 -15.82 -4.72
CA SER A 80 -2.46 -16.86 -5.73
C SER A 80 -1.32 -16.51 -6.70
N VAL A 81 -1.13 -15.22 -7.01
CA VAL A 81 0.02 -14.75 -7.80
C VAL A 81 1.32 -15.04 -7.05
N ASN A 82 1.39 -14.67 -5.77
CA ASN A 82 2.56 -14.93 -4.92
C ASN A 82 2.85 -16.43 -4.77
N ASP A 83 1.81 -17.22 -4.52
CA ASP A 83 1.95 -18.68 -4.30
C ASP A 83 2.43 -19.40 -5.58
N ARG A 84 2.06 -18.91 -6.77
CA ARG A 84 2.43 -19.52 -8.06
C ARG A 84 3.72 -19.00 -8.66
N LEU A 85 3.99 -17.70 -8.54
CA LEU A 85 5.07 -17.01 -9.26
C LEU A 85 6.14 -16.43 -8.33
N GLY A 86 5.96 -16.59 -7.02
CA GLY A 86 6.87 -16.08 -5.98
C GLY A 86 6.64 -14.61 -5.64
N HIS A 87 7.12 -14.21 -4.46
CA HIS A 87 6.95 -12.85 -3.93
C HIS A 87 7.61 -11.77 -4.80
N ASP A 88 8.77 -12.07 -5.40
CA ASP A 88 9.47 -11.13 -6.30
C ASP A 88 8.61 -10.77 -7.52
N THR A 89 7.82 -11.72 -8.03
CA THR A 89 6.88 -11.46 -9.12
C THR A 89 5.66 -10.70 -8.64
N GLY A 90 5.16 -11.01 -7.45
CA GLY A 90 4.11 -10.23 -6.79
C GLY A 90 4.49 -8.77 -6.61
N ASP A 91 5.71 -8.49 -6.17
CA ASP A 91 6.22 -7.12 -6.02
C ASP A 91 6.27 -6.38 -7.36
N LYS A 92 6.69 -7.06 -8.44
CA LYS A 92 6.66 -6.48 -9.80
C LYS A 92 5.23 -6.22 -10.28
N VAL A 93 4.27 -7.09 -9.94
CA VAL A 93 2.84 -6.89 -10.24
C VAL A 93 2.30 -5.68 -9.49
N LEU A 94 2.60 -5.53 -8.20
CA LEU A 94 2.22 -4.35 -7.41
C LEU A 94 2.77 -3.06 -8.04
N HIS A 95 4.02 -3.08 -8.47
CA HIS A 95 4.66 -1.95 -9.16
C HIS A 95 3.96 -1.63 -10.50
N ALA A 96 3.66 -2.65 -11.31
CA ALA A 96 2.97 -2.48 -12.60
C ALA A 96 1.57 -1.88 -12.41
N VAL A 97 0.78 -2.40 -11.46
CA VAL A 97 -0.54 -1.85 -11.14
C VAL A 97 -0.43 -0.39 -10.68
N ALA A 98 0.54 -0.08 -9.82
CA ALA A 98 0.77 1.30 -9.38
C ALA A 98 1.13 2.24 -10.55
N GLN A 99 1.92 1.78 -11.51
CA GLN A 99 2.22 2.55 -12.73
C GLN A 99 0.96 2.83 -13.55
N VAL A 100 0.07 1.84 -13.74
CA VAL A 100 -1.21 2.05 -14.44
C VAL A 100 -2.07 3.08 -13.69
N ILE A 101 -2.19 2.96 -12.36
CA ILE A 101 -2.90 3.95 -11.53
C ILE A 101 -2.31 5.36 -11.73
N GLN A 102 -0.98 5.47 -11.74
CA GLN A 102 -0.29 6.76 -11.91
C GLN A 102 -0.52 7.37 -13.29
N GLN A 103 -0.58 6.56 -14.34
CA GLN A 103 -0.83 7.00 -15.73
C GLN A 103 -2.29 7.39 -15.95
N CYS A 104 -3.23 6.66 -15.38
CA CYS A 104 -4.66 6.88 -15.57
C CYS A 104 -5.24 7.96 -14.65
N ARG A 105 -4.53 8.36 -13.59
CA ARG A 105 -5.07 9.30 -12.62
C ARG A 105 -5.20 10.72 -13.19
N PRO A 106 -6.34 11.38 -13.00
CA PRO A 106 -6.49 12.81 -13.36
C PRO A 106 -5.58 13.72 -12.55
N SER A 107 -5.31 14.91 -13.09
CA SER A 107 -4.59 15.96 -12.35
C SER A 107 -5.26 16.27 -11.01
N ARG A 108 -4.44 16.60 -9.99
CA ARG A 108 -4.88 16.93 -8.62
C ARG A 108 -5.53 15.76 -7.85
N SER A 109 -5.50 14.53 -8.36
CA SER A 109 -5.87 13.33 -7.61
C SER A 109 -4.74 12.89 -6.71
N LEU A 110 -5.07 12.13 -5.66
CA LEU A 110 -4.10 11.49 -4.77
C LEU A 110 -4.19 9.98 -4.98
N ALA A 111 -3.08 9.36 -5.35
CA ALA A 111 -2.96 7.91 -5.47
C ALA A 111 -2.09 7.39 -4.31
N VAL A 112 -2.53 6.30 -3.67
CA VAL A 112 -1.90 5.73 -2.48
C VAL A 112 -1.90 4.21 -2.52
N ARG A 113 -0.87 3.61 -1.98
CA ARG A 113 -0.90 2.22 -1.54
C ARG A 113 -1.24 2.18 -0.06
N LEU A 114 -2.38 1.58 0.28
CA LEU A 114 -2.86 1.49 1.66
C LEU A 114 -2.13 0.39 2.47
N GLY A 115 -1.71 -0.68 1.79
CA GLY A 115 -0.96 -1.81 2.33
C GLY A 115 -1.24 -3.09 1.54
N GLY A 116 -0.36 -4.06 1.57
CA GLY A 116 -0.53 -5.32 0.82
C GLY A 116 -0.82 -5.09 -0.65
N GLU A 117 -1.97 -5.59 -1.11
CA GLU A 117 -2.51 -5.44 -2.46
C GLU A 117 -3.58 -4.34 -2.61
N GLU A 118 -3.76 -3.51 -1.59
CA GLU A 118 -4.79 -2.47 -1.54
C GLU A 118 -4.25 -1.11 -1.95
N PHE A 119 -4.97 -0.46 -2.88
CA PHE A 119 -4.69 0.90 -3.34
C PHE A 119 -5.92 1.78 -3.16
N ALA A 120 -5.70 3.09 -3.16
CA ALA A 120 -6.80 4.04 -3.26
C ALA A 120 -6.46 5.20 -4.20
N LEU A 121 -7.52 5.78 -4.77
CA LEU A 121 -7.43 6.96 -5.62
C LEU A 121 -8.50 7.96 -5.18
N LEU A 122 -8.07 9.14 -4.76
CA LEU A 122 -8.96 10.23 -4.40
C LEU A 122 -9.03 11.23 -5.55
N LEU A 123 -10.19 11.36 -6.15
CA LEU A 123 -10.46 12.18 -7.33
C LEU A 123 -11.20 13.46 -6.97
N PRO A 124 -10.81 14.63 -7.51
CA PRO A 124 -11.62 15.85 -7.39
C PRO A 124 -12.92 15.72 -8.21
N ARG A 125 -13.98 16.42 -7.79
CA ARG A 125 -15.32 16.36 -8.41
C ARG A 125 -15.32 16.62 -9.92
N VAL A 126 -14.45 17.47 -10.41
CA VAL A 126 -14.36 17.82 -11.84
C VAL A 126 -14.01 16.65 -12.74
N SER A 127 -13.47 15.58 -12.17
CA SER A 127 -13.04 14.36 -12.87
C SER A 127 -14.13 13.26 -12.94
N PHE A 128 -15.39 13.58 -12.64
CA PHE A 128 -16.46 12.54 -12.56
C PHE A 128 -17.16 12.25 -13.90
N LYS A 129 -16.86 13.04 -14.96
CA LYS A 129 -17.58 12.92 -16.23
C LYS A 129 -17.32 11.60 -16.98
N ASP A 130 -16.13 11.06 -16.84
CA ASP A 130 -15.68 9.89 -17.63
C ASP A 130 -15.40 8.72 -16.67
N CYS A 131 -16.31 8.24 -15.89
CA CYS A 131 -16.17 7.11 -14.98
C CYS A 131 -14.71 6.61 -14.80
N PRO A 132 -13.83 7.34 -14.10
CA PRO A 132 -12.40 7.01 -14.03
C PRO A 132 -12.13 5.61 -13.47
N ALA A 133 -13.09 5.04 -12.75
CA ALA A 133 -13.00 3.70 -12.21
C ALA A 133 -13.06 2.62 -13.30
N GLU A 134 -13.95 2.76 -14.29
CA GLU A 134 -14.05 1.83 -15.41
C GLU A 134 -12.85 1.95 -16.35
N LEU A 135 -12.38 3.17 -16.60
CA LEU A 135 -11.16 3.39 -17.38
C LEU A 135 -9.96 2.71 -16.72
N LEU A 136 -9.82 2.87 -15.40
CA LEU A 136 -8.74 2.24 -14.64
C LEU A 136 -8.85 0.71 -14.65
N LEU A 137 -10.07 0.17 -14.46
CA LEU A 137 -10.31 -1.27 -14.53
C LEU A 137 -9.85 -1.85 -15.86
N ASN A 138 -10.26 -1.23 -16.96
CA ASN A 138 -9.89 -1.68 -18.31
C ASN A 138 -8.39 -1.52 -18.57
N ALA A 139 -7.78 -0.41 -18.14
CA ALA A 139 -6.35 -0.21 -18.30
C ALA A 139 -5.52 -1.27 -17.55
N ILE A 140 -5.96 -1.71 -16.36
CA ILE A 140 -5.29 -2.80 -15.63
C ILE A 140 -5.47 -4.15 -16.33
N ARG A 141 -6.67 -4.44 -16.86
CA ARG A 141 -6.93 -5.67 -17.64
C ARG A 141 -6.04 -5.79 -18.88
N GLU A 142 -5.78 -4.66 -19.54
CA GLU A 142 -5.02 -4.60 -20.79
C GLU A 142 -3.50 -4.48 -20.54
N ALA A 143 -3.10 -4.15 -19.33
CA ALA A 143 -1.69 -3.96 -19.00
C ALA A 143 -0.89 -5.26 -19.12
N ALA A 144 0.28 -5.18 -19.73
CA ALA A 144 1.23 -6.27 -19.75
C ALA A 144 1.83 -6.47 -18.36
N MET A 145 1.40 -7.51 -17.67
CA MET A 145 1.90 -7.84 -16.34
C MET A 145 3.19 -8.69 -16.40
N PRO A 146 4.06 -8.57 -15.40
CA PRO A 146 5.30 -9.34 -15.30
C PRO A 146 5.07 -10.84 -15.44
N GLN A 147 5.95 -11.53 -16.14
CA GLN A 147 5.92 -12.98 -16.36
C GLN A 147 4.59 -13.52 -16.92
N GLY A 148 3.84 -12.69 -17.63
CA GLY A 148 2.54 -13.08 -18.20
C GLY A 148 1.46 -13.31 -17.16
N ALA A 149 1.61 -12.78 -15.94
CA ALA A 149 0.58 -12.85 -14.91
C ALA A 149 -0.72 -12.22 -15.43
N GLN A 150 -1.83 -12.92 -15.28
CA GLN A 150 -3.14 -12.32 -15.51
C GLN A 150 -3.67 -11.78 -14.19
N VAL A 151 -3.92 -10.49 -14.13
CA VAL A 151 -4.33 -9.78 -12.93
C VAL A 151 -5.57 -8.96 -13.24
N THR A 152 -6.57 -9.08 -12.38
CA THR A 152 -7.74 -8.22 -12.36
C THR A 152 -7.82 -7.46 -11.04
N VAL A 153 -8.66 -6.47 -10.97
CA VAL A 153 -8.91 -5.70 -9.75
C VAL A 153 -10.41 -5.57 -9.49
N SER A 154 -10.76 -5.57 -8.22
CA SER A 154 -12.07 -5.13 -7.78
C SER A 154 -11.99 -3.68 -7.32
N ILE A 155 -12.95 -2.86 -7.70
CA ILE A 155 -13.00 -1.43 -7.36
C ILE A 155 -14.32 -1.09 -6.69
N GLY A 156 -14.25 -0.51 -5.48
CA GLY A 156 -15.38 0.09 -4.81
C GLY A 156 -15.24 1.61 -4.77
N HIS A 157 -16.29 2.38 -5.04
CA HIS A 157 -16.19 3.82 -4.95
C HIS A 157 -17.39 4.50 -4.26
N ALA A 158 -17.09 5.63 -3.64
CA ALA A 158 -18.08 6.50 -2.98
C ALA A 158 -17.73 7.97 -3.19
N ASP A 159 -18.74 8.83 -3.13
CA ASP A 159 -18.61 10.27 -3.30
C ASP A 159 -18.88 10.99 -1.97
N GLY A 160 -17.98 11.87 -1.53
CA GLY A 160 -18.14 12.63 -0.28
C GLY A 160 -17.10 13.73 -0.10
N SER A 161 -17.25 14.52 0.96
CA SER A 161 -16.23 15.46 1.45
C SER A 161 -15.32 14.75 2.46
N ILE A 162 -14.14 15.31 2.70
CA ILE A 162 -13.17 14.82 3.69
C ILE A 162 -12.72 16.03 4.53
N ALA A 163 -13.69 16.74 5.12
CA ALA A 163 -13.39 17.91 5.94
C ALA A 163 -12.78 17.53 7.31
N SER A 164 -13.05 16.33 7.78
CA SER A 164 -12.61 15.78 9.07
C SER A 164 -12.20 14.31 8.95
N GLU A 165 -11.59 13.76 9.99
CA GLU A 165 -11.32 12.32 10.08
C GLU A 165 -12.61 11.48 10.09
N ASP A 166 -13.70 11.98 10.68
CA ASP A 166 -14.96 11.26 10.70
C ASP A 166 -15.62 11.23 9.32
N ASP A 167 -15.47 12.30 8.53
CA ASP A 167 -15.88 12.30 7.12
C ASP A 167 -15.09 11.27 6.32
N TRP A 168 -13.77 11.18 6.56
CA TRP A 168 -12.92 10.16 5.96
C TRP A 168 -13.39 8.75 6.33
N LYS A 169 -13.58 8.46 7.62
CA LYS A 169 -14.04 7.14 8.10
C LYS A 169 -15.38 6.75 7.47
N ARG A 170 -16.28 7.72 7.32
CA ARG A 170 -17.59 7.51 6.66
C ARG A 170 -17.41 7.20 5.18
N LEU A 171 -16.64 8.01 4.45
CA LEU A 171 -16.41 7.84 3.02
C LEU A 171 -15.70 6.53 2.73
N TYR A 172 -14.69 6.19 3.54
CA TYR A 172 -13.97 4.92 3.45
C TYR A 172 -14.90 3.73 3.62
N ARG A 173 -15.74 3.70 4.66
CA ARG A 173 -16.71 2.61 4.90
C ARG A 173 -17.69 2.43 3.73
N LEU A 174 -18.12 3.50 3.11
CA LEU A 174 -19.01 3.43 1.94
C LEU A 174 -18.29 2.81 0.73
N ALA A 175 -17.06 3.26 0.44
CA ALA A 175 -16.26 2.72 -0.64
C ALA A 175 -15.86 1.26 -0.39
N ASP A 176 -15.54 0.89 0.85
CA ASP A 176 -15.20 -0.46 1.28
C ASP A 176 -16.39 -1.42 1.12
N SER A 177 -17.60 -1.01 1.54
CA SER A 177 -18.82 -1.77 1.29
C SER A 177 -19.09 -2.01 -0.20
N ALA A 178 -18.77 -1.03 -1.04
CA ALA A 178 -18.85 -1.19 -2.49
C ALA A 178 -17.78 -2.15 -3.04
N LEU A 179 -16.55 -2.08 -2.53
CA LEU A 179 -15.47 -2.99 -2.87
C LEU A 179 -15.80 -4.44 -2.47
N TYR A 180 -16.35 -4.62 -1.27
CA TYR A 180 -16.84 -5.93 -0.82
C TYR A 180 -17.87 -6.51 -1.79
N ARG A 181 -18.83 -5.71 -2.26
CA ARG A 181 -19.80 -6.15 -3.28
C ARG A 181 -19.10 -6.49 -4.60
N ALA A 182 -18.15 -5.70 -5.06
CA ALA A 182 -17.39 -6.01 -6.27
C ALA A 182 -16.71 -7.39 -6.16
N LYS A 183 -16.12 -7.69 -4.99
CA LYS A 183 -15.50 -9.00 -4.72
C LYS A 183 -16.52 -10.13 -4.65
N SER A 184 -17.67 -9.94 -3.99
CA SER A 184 -18.71 -10.98 -3.83
C SER A 184 -19.49 -11.25 -5.12
N ASP A 185 -19.67 -10.25 -5.97
CA ASP A 185 -20.42 -10.38 -7.23
C ASP A 185 -19.59 -10.97 -8.37
N GLY A 186 -18.38 -11.50 -8.08
CA GLY A 186 -17.54 -12.23 -9.03
C GLY A 186 -16.27 -11.49 -9.43
N ARG A 187 -15.86 -10.44 -8.71
CA ARG A 187 -14.61 -9.69 -8.92
C ARG A 187 -14.53 -9.00 -10.28
N ASP A 188 -13.34 -8.48 -10.63
CA ASP A 188 -13.04 -7.86 -11.93
C ASP A 188 -14.12 -6.85 -12.37
N ARG A 189 -14.50 -5.95 -11.47
CA ARG A 189 -15.57 -4.97 -11.67
C ARG A 189 -15.48 -3.76 -10.79
N VAL A 190 -16.26 -2.76 -11.17
CA VAL A 190 -16.52 -1.56 -10.36
C VAL A 190 -17.88 -1.64 -9.70
N CYS A 191 -17.95 -1.34 -8.41
CA CYS A 191 -19.21 -1.12 -7.70
C CYS A 191 -19.23 0.27 -7.08
N ARG A 192 -20.38 0.94 -7.17
CA ARG A 192 -20.63 2.23 -6.52
C ARG A 192 -21.33 2.03 -5.19
N ALA A 193 -20.91 2.77 -4.17
CA ALA A 193 -21.67 2.82 -2.92
C ALA A 193 -23.11 3.34 -3.18
N THR A 194 -24.09 2.62 -2.71
CA THR A 194 -25.48 3.11 -2.66
C THR A 194 -25.61 4.00 -1.42
N ASP A 195 -26.04 5.23 -1.60
CA ASP A 195 -26.39 6.10 -0.46
C ASP A 195 -27.48 5.43 0.36
N PHE A 196 -27.18 5.06 1.60
CA PHE A 196 -28.18 4.56 2.58
C PHE A 196 -29.14 5.68 3.07
N ARG A 197 -29.42 6.70 2.24
CA ARG A 197 -30.36 7.77 2.55
C ARG A 197 -31.75 7.59 1.92
N ALA A 198 -32.14 6.38 1.63
CA ALA A 198 -33.47 6.12 1.04
C ALA A 198 -34.19 4.96 1.72
N VAL A 199 -34.19 4.89 3.06
CA VAL A 199 -35.23 4.19 3.82
C VAL A 199 -35.36 4.94 5.15
N ALA A 200 -36.22 5.94 5.19
CA ALA A 200 -36.82 6.52 6.38
C ALA A 200 -38.19 7.07 5.96
#